data_23ff1cd35747cabfba4638cadb07a216
#
_entry.id   23ff1cd35747cabfba4638cadb07a216
#
_cell.length_a   1.000
_cell.length_b   1.000
_cell.length_c   1.000
_cell.angle_alpha   90.00
_cell.angle_beta   90.00
_cell.angle_gamma   90.00
#
_symmetry.space_group_name_H-M   'P 1'
#
loop_
_entity.id
_entity.type
_entity.pdbx_description
1 polymer ?
#
loop_
_entity_poly.entity_id
_entity_poly.type
_entity_poly.pdbx_seq_one_letter_code
_entity_poly.pdbx_strand_id
1 'polypeptide(L)'
;GDVYFKKLFPMGVDAMLEGLDLVKSGVIIKHDQRLEDGTYEGWFGKNEAALDWSAPAVTVYNTIRAANPAPGAWTTVAGQLLKIYDSALIDGTGTSGEVVSVTDEGVTVQADGGRILMKRVRADEGKVPAAEWATKAGITAGMTMGQ
;
A
#
# COMPACT_ATOMS: atom_id res chain seq x y z
N GLY A 1 7.00 0.85 9.86
CA GLY A 1 7.79 0.47 11.04
C GLY A 1 7.79 1.53 12.13
N ASP A 2 7.97 2.79 11.78
CA ASP A 2 8.10 3.88 12.76
C ASP A 2 6.86 4.07 13.64
N VAL A 3 5.68 4.03 13.05
CA VAL A 3 4.42 4.14 13.82
C VAL A 3 4.30 2.98 14.80
N TYR A 4 4.58 1.76 14.34
CA TYR A 4 4.47 0.58 15.19
C TYR A 4 5.53 0.58 16.31
N PHE A 5 6.82 0.64 15.95
CA PHE A 5 7.89 0.46 16.93
C PHE A 5 8.16 1.69 17.81
N LYS A 6 7.95 2.92 17.28
CA LYS A 6 8.25 4.13 18.03
C LYS A 6 7.05 4.74 18.76
N LYS A 7 5.81 4.31 18.42
CA LYS A 7 4.59 4.85 19.01
C LYS A 7 3.72 3.76 19.62
N LEU A 8 3.15 2.86 18.80
CA LEU A 8 2.16 1.89 19.26
C LEU A 8 2.73 0.87 20.25
N PHE A 9 3.93 0.36 20.01
CA PHE A 9 4.54 -0.63 20.89
C PHE A 9 4.83 -0.10 22.30
N PRO A 10 5.50 1.07 22.50
CA PRO A 10 5.64 1.67 23.82
C PRO A 10 4.31 1.93 24.52
N MET A 11 3.33 2.52 23.82
CA MET A 11 1.99 2.76 24.37
C MET A 11 1.31 1.45 24.83
N GLY A 12 1.48 0.37 24.06
CA GLY A 12 0.94 -0.94 24.44
C GLY A 12 1.61 -1.51 25.70
N VAL A 13 2.92 -1.31 25.88
CA VAL A 13 3.64 -1.70 27.09
C VAL A 13 3.13 -0.91 28.30
N ASP A 14 3.00 0.41 28.17
CA ASP A 14 2.53 1.27 29.25
C ASP A 14 1.09 0.91 29.65
N ALA A 15 0.18 0.74 28.70
CA ALA A 15 -1.20 0.31 28.95
C ALA A 15 -1.28 -1.05 29.62
N MET A 16 -0.40 -2.00 29.27
CA MET A 16 -0.33 -3.31 29.92
C MET A 16 0.11 -3.19 31.38
N LEU A 17 1.11 -2.34 31.67
CA LEU A 17 1.60 -2.11 33.05
C LEU A 17 0.52 -1.45 33.91
N GLU A 18 -0.16 -0.44 33.39
CA GLU A 18 -1.30 0.20 34.07
C GLU A 18 -2.42 -0.81 34.36
N GLY A 19 -2.77 -1.66 33.40
CA GLY A 19 -3.77 -2.71 33.57
C GLY A 19 -3.38 -3.72 34.65
N LEU A 20 -2.10 -4.11 34.71
CA LEU A 20 -1.58 -5.00 35.75
C LEU A 20 -1.65 -4.38 37.15
N ASP A 21 -1.35 -3.09 37.27
CA ASP A 21 -1.40 -2.38 38.55
C ASP A 21 -2.86 -2.24 39.05
N LEU A 22 -3.82 -2.01 38.14
CA LEU A 22 -5.24 -2.04 38.48
C LEU A 22 -5.68 -3.41 39.01
N VAL A 23 -5.28 -4.49 38.34
CA VAL A 23 -5.58 -5.86 38.78
C VAL A 23 -4.96 -6.16 40.16
N LYS A 24 -3.69 -5.76 40.39
CA LYS A 24 -3.01 -5.94 41.69
C LYS A 24 -3.69 -5.17 42.82
N SER A 25 -4.21 -3.99 42.51
CA SER A 25 -4.93 -3.15 43.49
C SER A 25 -6.38 -3.63 43.74
N GLY A 26 -6.82 -4.69 43.08
CA GLY A 26 -8.18 -5.24 43.22
C GLY A 26 -9.25 -4.46 42.42
N VAL A 27 -8.85 -3.48 41.63
CA VAL A 27 -9.76 -2.74 40.74
C VAL A 27 -9.87 -3.50 39.43
N ILE A 28 -10.97 -4.22 39.22
CA ILE A 28 -11.25 -4.97 38.00
C ILE A 28 -12.46 -4.34 37.34
N ILE A 29 -12.22 -3.59 36.27
CA ILE A 29 -13.28 -3.04 35.42
C ILE A 29 -13.38 -3.95 34.19
N LYS A 30 -14.53 -4.63 34.06
CA LYS A 30 -14.81 -5.48 32.89
C LYS A 30 -15.85 -4.83 32.02
N HIS A 31 -15.54 -4.75 30.74
CA HIS A 31 -16.51 -4.37 29.71
C HIS A 31 -16.60 -5.51 28.71
N ASP A 32 -17.81 -5.99 28.46
CA ASP A 32 -18.04 -6.98 27.42
C ASP A 32 -17.86 -6.32 26.07
N GLN A 33 -17.06 -6.95 25.21
CA GLN A 33 -16.87 -6.47 23.85
C GLN A 33 -18.13 -6.76 23.02
N ARG A 34 -18.66 -5.76 22.37
CA ARG A 34 -19.79 -5.89 21.44
C ARG A 34 -19.24 -6.27 20.07
N LEU A 35 -19.36 -7.55 19.73
CA LEU A 35 -18.80 -8.10 18.48
C LEU A 35 -19.47 -7.52 17.24
N GLU A 36 -20.72 -7.10 17.34
CA GLU A 36 -21.49 -6.47 16.26
C GLU A 36 -20.99 -5.07 15.87
N ASP A 37 -20.23 -4.40 16.74
CA ASP A 37 -19.68 -3.07 16.50
C ASP A 37 -18.26 -3.14 15.90
N GLY A 38 -17.71 -4.35 15.74
CA GLY A 38 -16.34 -4.58 15.27
C GLY A 38 -16.28 -5.18 13.87
N THR A 39 -15.13 -4.99 13.22
CA THR A 39 -14.75 -5.70 12.00
C THR A 39 -13.55 -6.60 12.29
N TYR A 40 -13.46 -7.72 11.59
CA TYR A 40 -12.30 -8.60 11.67
C TYR A 40 -11.39 -8.36 10.47
N GLU A 41 -10.20 -7.84 10.76
CA GLU A 41 -9.16 -7.62 9.74
C GLU A 41 -8.15 -8.78 9.79
N GLY A 42 -8.11 -9.57 8.72
CA GLY A 42 -7.19 -10.69 8.59
C GLY A 42 -5.75 -10.28 8.26
N TRP A 43 -4.93 -11.25 7.90
CA TRP A 43 -3.58 -11.00 7.45
C TRP A 43 -3.57 -10.28 6.11
N PHE A 44 -2.83 -9.16 6.04
CA PHE A 44 -2.55 -8.46 4.78
C PHE A 44 -1.40 -9.17 4.05
N GLY A 45 -1.74 -10.02 3.11
CA GLY A 45 -0.80 -10.85 2.36
C GLY A 45 -0.60 -10.41 0.91
N LYS A 46 -0.11 -11.35 0.10
CA LYS A 46 0.16 -11.08 -1.33
C LYS A 46 -1.12 -10.76 -2.11
N ASN A 47 -2.23 -11.43 -1.78
CA ASN A 47 -3.49 -11.24 -2.51
C ASN A 47 -4.06 -9.85 -2.27
N GLU A 48 -4.05 -9.39 -1.01
CA GLU A 48 -4.53 -8.06 -0.60
C GLU A 48 -3.63 -6.93 -1.13
N ALA A 49 -2.38 -7.26 -1.46
CA ALA A 49 -1.41 -6.33 -2.05
C ALA A 49 -1.48 -6.25 -3.58
N ALA A 50 -2.34 -7.05 -4.23
CA ALA A 50 -2.58 -6.95 -5.65
C ALA A 50 -3.32 -5.65 -5.98
N LEU A 51 -2.83 -4.91 -6.98
CA LEU A 51 -3.45 -3.65 -7.38
C LEU A 51 -4.55 -3.89 -8.41
N ASP A 52 -5.74 -3.39 -8.09
CA ASP A 52 -6.85 -3.26 -9.02
C ASP A 52 -6.91 -1.82 -9.53
N TRP A 53 -6.47 -1.60 -10.76
CA TRP A 53 -6.46 -0.27 -11.37
C TRP A 53 -7.86 0.27 -11.67
N SER A 54 -8.90 -0.56 -11.66
CA SER A 54 -10.30 -0.14 -11.78
C SER A 54 -10.88 0.41 -10.49
N ALA A 55 -10.20 0.16 -9.36
CA ALA A 55 -10.59 0.72 -8.07
C ALA A 55 -10.29 2.24 -7.98
N PRO A 56 -10.95 2.97 -7.05
CA PRO A 56 -10.66 4.37 -6.80
C PRO A 56 -9.17 4.63 -6.57
N ALA A 57 -8.60 5.66 -7.18
CA ALA A 57 -7.18 5.97 -7.11
C ALA A 57 -6.65 6.09 -5.67
N VAL A 58 -7.47 6.60 -4.75
CA VAL A 58 -7.14 6.65 -3.31
C VAL A 58 -6.98 5.24 -2.71
N THR A 59 -7.78 4.27 -3.15
CA THR A 59 -7.68 2.87 -2.70
C THR A 59 -6.39 2.24 -3.20
N VAL A 60 -6.07 2.41 -4.50
CA VAL A 60 -4.80 1.95 -5.09
C VAL A 60 -3.61 2.55 -4.36
N TYR A 61 -3.63 3.85 -4.11
CA TYR A 61 -2.59 4.56 -3.37
C TYR A 61 -2.42 4.04 -1.95
N ASN A 62 -3.52 3.81 -1.23
CA ASN A 62 -3.49 3.29 0.14
C ASN A 62 -2.97 1.85 0.18
N THR A 63 -3.32 1.01 -0.80
CA THR A 63 -2.78 -0.36 -0.93
C THR A 63 -1.26 -0.33 -1.11
N ILE A 64 -0.72 0.58 -1.94
CA ILE A 64 0.73 0.74 -2.11
C ILE A 64 1.41 1.12 -0.78
N ARG A 65 0.83 2.04 -0.03
CA ARG A 65 1.36 2.47 1.27
C ARG A 65 1.28 1.38 2.33
N ALA A 66 0.15 0.68 2.42
CA ALA A 66 -0.07 -0.39 3.40
C ALA A 66 0.85 -1.59 3.15
N ALA A 67 1.09 -1.94 1.90
CA ALA A 67 1.95 -3.05 1.51
C ALA A 67 3.46 -2.78 1.68
N ASN A 68 3.90 -1.55 1.92
CA ASN A 68 5.31 -1.17 2.00
C ASN A 68 5.86 -1.32 3.44
N PRO A 69 6.98 -1.99 3.68
CA PRO A 69 7.90 -2.62 2.71
C PRO A 69 7.54 -4.06 2.33
N ALA A 70 6.64 -4.71 3.04
CA ALA A 70 6.23 -6.09 2.81
C ALA A 70 4.72 -6.25 3.01
N PRO A 71 4.05 -6.99 2.12
CA PRO A 71 4.57 -7.87 1.05
C PRO A 71 5.03 -7.10 -0.23
N GLY A 72 4.76 -5.78 -0.32
CA GLY A 72 4.94 -4.93 -1.49
C GLY A 72 3.74 -5.03 -2.45
N ALA A 73 3.06 -3.89 -2.68
CA ALA A 73 1.96 -3.83 -3.64
C ALA A 73 2.46 -4.21 -5.03
N TRP A 74 1.67 -4.96 -5.77
CA TRP A 74 2.10 -5.50 -7.04
C TRP A 74 1.03 -5.42 -8.12
N THR A 75 1.50 -5.35 -9.35
CA THR A 75 0.70 -5.43 -10.57
C THR A 75 1.45 -6.25 -11.61
N THR A 76 0.86 -6.43 -12.77
CA THR A 76 1.52 -7.00 -13.96
C THR A 76 1.58 -5.96 -15.07
N VAL A 77 2.56 -6.08 -15.93
CA VAL A 77 2.68 -5.33 -17.18
C VAL A 77 3.39 -6.21 -18.19
N ALA A 78 2.81 -6.37 -19.37
CA ALA A 78 3.32 -7.28 -20.41
C ALA A 78 3.63 -8.69 -19.87
N GLY A 79 2.78 -9.21 -18.96
CA GLY A 79 2.94 -10.52 -18.32
C GLY A 79 4.02 -10.62 -17.23
N GLN A 80 4.74 -9.53 -16.93
CA GLN A 80 5.77 -9.50 -15.89
C GLN A 80 5.24 -8.88 -14.59
N LEU A 81 5.66 -9.43 -13.45
CA LEU A 81 5.29 -8.92 -12.14
C LEU A 81 6.13 -7.69 -11.79
N LEU A 82 5.45 -6.62 -11.38
CA LEU A 82 6.05 -5.38 -10.93
C LEU A 82 5.56 -5.06 -9.51
N LYS A 83 6.47 -4.79 -8.57
CA LYS A 83 6.14 -4.29 -7.24
C LYS A 83 6.38 -2.78 -7.15
N ILE A 84 5.47 -2.08 -6.47
CA ILE A 84 5.52 -0.62 -6.31
C ILE A 84 5.77 -0.30 -4.84
N TYR A 85 6.74 0.58 -4.57
CA TYR A 85 7.17 0.92 -3.20
C TYR A 85 7.03 2.41 -2.85
N ASP A 86 7.10 3.29 -3.85
CA ASP A 86 6.91 4.72 -3.65
C ASP A 86 6.03 5.27 -4.76
N SER A 87 5.05 6.08 -4.36
CA SER A 87 4.09 6.66 -5.29
C SER A 87 3.52 7.97 -4.75
N ALA A 88 2.89 8.73 -5.64
CA ALA A 88 2.06 9.87 -5.31
C ALA A 88 0.68 9.71 -5.95
N LEU A 89 -0.34 10.17 -5.22
CA LEU A 89 -1.69 10.32 -5.76
C LEU A 89 -1.77 11.70 -6.43
N ILE A 90 -2.23 11.74 -7.67
CA ILE A 90 -2.42 12.97 -8.45
C ILE A 90 -3.78 12.96 -9.13
N ASP A 91 -4.31 14.13 -9.41
CA ASP A 91 -5.58 14.27 -10.10
C ASP A 91 -5.49 13.86 -11.57
N GLY A 92 -6.58 13.38 -12.11
CA GLY A 92 -6.68 13.07 -13.53
C GLY A 92 -7.83 12.13 -13.86
N THR A 93 -8.18 12.08 -15.12
CA THR A 93 -9.22 11.22 -15.69
C THR A 93 -8.66 10.50 -16.92
N GLY A 94 -9.21 9.33 -17.22
CA GLY A 94 -8.78 8.50 -18.35
C GLY A 94 -9.22 7.05 -18.18
N THR A 95 -8.61 6.17 -18.96
CA THR A 95 -8.88 4.73 -18.93
C THR A 95 -8.07 4.07 -17.81
N SER A 96 -8.74 3.41 -16.87
CA SER A 96 -8.08 2.70 -15.76
C SER A 96 -7.08 1.67 -16.24
N GLY A 97 -5.91 1.64 -15.60
CA GLY A 97 -4.78 0.79 -15.96
C GLY A 97 -3.87 1.35 -17.05
N GLU A 98 -4.28 2.40 -17.78
CA GLU A 98 -3.48 2.98 -18.83
C GLU A 98 -2.25 3.72 -18.28
N VAL A 99 -1.08 3.48 -18.87
CA VAL A 99 0.13 4.27 -18.65
C VAL A 99 -0.06 5.62 -19.35
N VAL A 100 -0.27 6.66 -18.58
CA VAL A 100 -0.55 8.02 -19.10
C VAL A 100 0.75 8.71 -19.56
N SER A 101 1.82 8.55 -18.79
CA SER A 101 3.11 9.14 -19.11
C SER A 101 4.27 8.41 -18.46
N VAL A 102 5.44 8.52 -19.08
CA VAL A 102 6.73 8.11 -18.52
C VAL A 102 7.62 9.36 -18.58
N THR A 103 8.08 9.79 -17.39
CA THR A 103 8.93 10.99 -17.24
C THR A 103 10.09 10.67 -16.29
N ASP A 104 11.02 11.61 -16.10
CA ASP A 104 12.10 11.45 -15.12
C ASP A 104 11.61 11.32 -13.68
N GLU A 105 10.39 11.80 -13.38
CA GLU A 105 9.78 11.64 -12.06
C GLU A 105 9.22 10.23 -11.82
N GLY A 106 8.95 9.47 -12.89
CA GLY A 106 8.42 8.11 -12.81
C GLY A 106 7.41 7.78 -13.90
N VAL A 107 6.56 6.80 -13.59
CA VAL A 107 5.51 6.29 -14.47
C VAL A 107 4.15 6.64 -13.91
N THR A 108 3.35 7.36 -14.67
CA THR A 108 1.98 7.71 -14.26
C THR A 108 0.98 6.73 -14.87
N VAL A 109 0.17 6.13 -14.02
CA VAL A 109 -0.89 5.18 -14.40
C VAL A 109 -2.24 5.70 -13.97
N GLN A 110 -3.24 5.60 -14.84
CA GLN A 110 -4.62 5.97 -14.54
C GLN A 110 -5.29 4.94 -13.63
N ALA A 111 -6.01 5.41 -12.62
CA ALA A 111 -6.96 4.62 -11.84
C ALA A 111 -8.33 5.32 -11.85
N ASP A 112 -9.35 4.72 -11.25
CA ASP A 112 -10.66 5.38 -11.21
C ASP A 112 -10.60 6.67 -10.39
N GLY A 113 -11.05 7.78 -10.98
CA GLY A 113 -11.11 9.11 -10.35
C GLY A 113 -9.77 9.77 -10.03
N GLY A 114 -8.62 9.25 -10.54
CA GLY A 114 -7.30 9.83 -10.30
C GLY A 114 -6.16 9.03 -10.91
N ARG A 115 -4.94 9.43 -10.63
CA ARG A 115 -3.72 8.79 -11.16
C ARG A 115 -2.73 8.47 -10.07
N ILE A 116 -1.91 7.45 -10.33
CA ILE A 116 -0.80 7.05 -9.46
C ILE A 116 0.50 7.33 -10.20
N LEU A 117 1.31 8.26 -9.69
CA LEU A 117 2.69 8.43 -10.10
C LEU A 117 3.56 7.43 -9.34
N MET A 118 4.00 6.38 -10.01
CA MET A 118 4.96 5.41 -9.47
C MET A 118 6.36 6.01 -9.51
N LYS A 119 7.03 6.12 -8.36
CA LYS A 119 8.38 6.69 -8.24
C LYS A 119 9.45 5.63 -8.06
N ARG A 120 9.13 4.55 -7.34
CA ARG A 120 10.07 3.49 -7.04
C ARG A 120 9.41 2.12 -7.18
N VAL A 121 10.03 1.26 -7.96
CA VAL A 121 9.51 -0.07 -8.29
C VAL A 121 10.57 -1.14 -8.10
N ARG A 122 10.14 -2.40 -8.13
CA ARG A 122 11.00 -3.57 -8.16
C ARG A 122 10.42 -4.58 -9.15
N ALA A 123 11.20 -4.93 -10.16
CA ALA A 123 11.03 -6.11 -10.98
C ALA A 123 11.98 -7.21 -10.46
N ASP A 124 12.99 -7.62 -11.23
CA ASP A 124 13.88 -8.72 -10.86
C ASP A 124 15.08 -8.29 -10.01
N GLU A 125 15.68 -7.13 -10.27
CA GLU A 125 17.02 -6.72 -9.78
C GLU A 125 17.02 -5.80 -8.55
N GLY A 126 15.92 -5.70 -7.79
CA GLY A 126 15.88 -4.81 -6.63
C GLY A 126 15.02 -3.56 -6.84
N LYS A 127 15.11 -2.63 -5.89
CA LYS A 127 14.31 -1.40 -5.93
C LYS A 127 15.04 -0.32 -6.75
N VAL A 128 14.44 0.09 -7.85
CA VAL A 128 14.98 1.10 -8.78
C VAL A 128 13.99 2.25 -8.98
N PRO A 129 14.43 3.43 -9.46
CA PRO A 129 13.51 4.46 -9.94
C PRO A 129 12.60 3.92 -11.04
N ALA A 130 11.31 4.29 -10.99
CA ALA A 130 10.33 3.81 -11.96
C ALA A 130 10.63 4.28 -13.40
N ALA A 131 11.22 5.46 -13.56
CA ALA A 131 11.66 5.98 -14.86
C ALA A 131 12.76 5.10 -15.49
N GLU A 132 13.76 4.71 -14.70
CA GLU A 132 14.85 3.84 -15.14
C GLU A 132 14.33 2.46 -15.54
N TRP A 133 13.48 1.88 -14.69
CA TRP A 133 12.83 0.60 -14.99
C TRP A 133 12.01 0.68 -16.29
N ALA A 134 11.19 1.72 -16.44
CA ALA A 134 10.34 1.88 -17.62
C ALA A 134 11.16 1.95 -18.91
N THR A 135 12.27 2.69 -18.89
CA THR A 135 13.19 2.78 -20.04
C THR A 135 13.77 1.41 -20.40
N LYS A 136 14.25 0.65 -19.41
CA LYS A 136 14.80 -0.70 -19.62
C LYS A 136 13.76 -1.70 -20.10
N ALA A 137 12.54 -1.61 -19.57
CA ALA A 137 11.44 -2.52 -19.90
C ALA A 137 10.65 -2.12 -21.15
N GLY A 138 10.99 -0.98 -21.78
CA GLY A 138 10.29 -0.48 -22.96
C GLY A 138 8.86 -0.02 -22.69
N ILE A 139 8.57 0.43 -21.46
CA ILE A 139 7.24 0.92 -21.09
C ILE A 139 7.02 2.31 -21.68
N THR A 140 5.88 2.46 -22.34
CA THR A 140 5.48 3.72 -22.99
C THR A 140 4.04 4.08 -22.65
N ALA A 141 3.68 5.34 -22.86
CA ALA A 141 2.29 5.79 -22.77
C ALA A 141 1.38 4.97 -23.70
N GLY A 142 0.17 4.69 -23.24
CA GLY A 142 -0.82 3.86 -23.94
C GLY A 142 -0.74 2.36 -23.62
N MET A 143 0.32 1.87 -22.95
CA MET A 143 0.35 0.49 -22.45
C MET A 143 -0.60 0.32 -21.26
N THR A 144 -0.99 -0.92 -20.97
CA THR A 144 -1.94 -1.23 -19.87
C THR A 144 -1.24 -2.02 -18.78
N MET A 145 -1.46 -1.61 -17.53
CA MET A 145 -1.09 -2.34 -16.31
C MET A 145 -2.21 -3.29 -15.89
N GLY A 146 -1.86 -4.39 -15.21
CA GLY A 146 -2.82 -5.36 -14.71
C GLY A 146 -3.18 -6.47 -15.70
N GLN A 147 -2.42 -6.61 -16.78
CA GLN A 147 -2.60 -7.67 -17.78
C GLN A 147 -1.45 -8.67 -17.76
#